data_4737ca875b4bbd87124eb0bbe29d4a39
#
_entry.id   4737ca875b4bbd87124eb0bbe29d4a39
#
_cell.length_a   1.000
_cell.length_b   1.000
_cell.length_c   1.000
_cell.angle_alpha   90.00
_cell.angle_beta   90.00
_cell.angle_gamma   90.00
#
_symmetry.space_group_name_H-M   'P 1'
#
loop_
_entity.id
_entity.type
_entity.pdbx_description
1 polymer ?
#
loop_
_entity_poly.entity_id
_entity_poly.type
_entity_poly.pdbx_seq_one_letter_code
_entity_poly.pdbx_strand_id
1 'polypeptide(L)'
;MTPPATPDGRYIVVQGRLWRSSDPRLSDEVRQRLVDELMAARRAVRAALRSEDPGALALGRSRVQAAKEALGERGEPWWSDGAPDLNRRPVADSPYARWWRRERGDET
;
A
#
# COMPACT_ATOMS: atom_id res chain seq x y z
N MET A 1 13.17 -0.24 -9.87
CA MET A 1 13.59 -1.03 -8.68
C MET A 1 12.38 -1.28 -7.78
N THR A 2 12.19 -2.52 -7.39
CA THR A 2 11.06 -2.90 -6.55
C THR A 2 11.38 -2.65 -5.09
N PRO A 3 10.49 -2.03 -4.30
CA PRO A 3 10.72 -1.88 -2.87
C PRO A 3 10.90 -3.24 -2.18
N PRO A 4 11.74 -3.34 -1.15
CA PRO A 4 11.90 -4.59 -0.42
C PRO A 4 10.61 -4.99 0.27
N ALA A 5 10.28 -6.28 0.22
CA ALA A 5 9.12 -6.84 0.90
C ALA A 5 9.55 -7.55 2.16
N THR A 6 8.72 -7.49 3.21
CA THR A 6 8.99 -8.23 4.45
C THR A 6 8.97 -9.74 4.17
N PRO A 7 9.69 -10.55 4.99
CA PRO A 7 9.77 -11.99 4.75
C PRO A 7 8.43 -12.72 4.66
N ASP A 8 7.41 -12.23 5.39
CA ASP A 8 6.07 -12.80 5.36
C ASP A 8 5.20 -12.27 4.21
N GLY A 9 5.72 -11.32 3.42
CA GLY A 9 5.01 -10.77 2.28
C GLY A 9 3.90 -9.77 2.60
N ARG A 10 3.73 -9.39 3.88
CA ARG A 10 2.62 -8.53 4.29
C ARG A 10 2.84 -7.06 4.00
N TYR A 11 4.09 -6.62 3.97
CA TYR A 11 4.44 -5.22 3.80
C TYR A 11 5.57 -5.03 2.82
N ILE A 12 5.59 -3.86 2.21
CA ILE A 12 6.77 -3.34 1.51
C ILE A 12 7.30 -2.18 2.33
N VAL A 13 8.60 -1.88 2.16
CA VAL A 13 9.22 -0.77 2.87
C VAL A 13 9.53 0.35 1.88
N VAL A 14 8.99 1.53 2.15
CA VAL A 14 9.26 2.73 1.36
C VAL A 14 9.61 3.85 2.32
N GLN A 15 10.79 4.42 2.13
CA GLN A 15 11.29 5.51 2.99
C GLN A 15 11.26 5.15 4.48
N GLY A 16 11.60 3.91 4.80
CA GLY A 16 11.69 3.44 6.19
C GLY A 16 10.37 3.13 6.87
N ARG A 17 9.26 3.16 6.14
CA ARG A 17 7.93 2.83 6.67
C ARG A 17 7.36 1.60 6.01
N LEU A 18 6.58 0.87 6.79
CA LEU A 18 5.84 -0.29 6.31
C LEU A 18 4.57 0.16 5.60
N TRP A 19 4.33 -0.39 4.42
CA TRP A 19 3.09 -0.18 3.67
C TRP A 19 2.54 -1.54 3.30
N ARG A 20 1.27 -1.74 3.56
CA ARG A 20 0.65 -3.05 3.35
C ARG A 20 0.70 -3.44 1.87
N SER A 21 1.12 -4.67 1.60
CA SER A 21 1.14 -5.24 0.26
C SER A 21 -0.26 -5.57 -0.21
N SER A 22 -0.45 -5.68 -1.52
CA SER A 22 -1.71 -6.16 -2.10
C SER A 22 -2.00 -7.58 -1.62
N ASP A 23 -3.28 -7.93 -1.55
CA ASP A 23 -3.73 -9.26 -1.17
C ASP A 23 -3.19 -10.30 -2.18
N PRO A 24 -2.38 -11.26 -1.73
CA PRO A 24 -1.80 -12.25 -2.65
C PRO A 24 -2.81 -13.24 -3.21
N ARG A 25 -4.03 -13.28 -2.67
CA ARG A 25 -5.10 -14.16 -3.16
C ARG A 25 -5.79 -13.61 -4.39
N LEU A 26 -5.57 -12.34 -4.74
CA LEU A 26 -6.12 -11.77 -5.96
C LEU A 26 -5.45 -12.41 -7.18
N SER A 27 -6.24 -12.77 -8.20
CA SER A 27 -5.68 -13.19 -9.47
C SER A 27 -4.93 -12.05 -10.13
N ASP A 28 -4.00 -12.37 -11.02
CA ASP A 28 -3.25 -11.34 -11.74
C ASP A 28 -4.17 -10.41 -12.53
N GLU A 29 -5.23 -10.98 -13.13
CA GLU A 29 -6.19 -10.20 -13.90
C GLU A 29 -6.96 -9.21 -13.02
N VAL A 30 -7.44 -9.68 -11.86
CA VAL A 30 -8.17 -8.82 -10.93
C VAL A 30 -7.26 -7.75 -10.38
N ARG A 31 -6.03 -8.12 -9.98
CA ARG A 31 -5.06 -7.16 -9.47
C ARG A 31 -4.77 -6.08 -10.51
N GLN A 32 -4.54 -6.47 -11.76
CA GLN A 32 -4.22 -5.52 -12.82
C GLN A 32 -5.38 -4.55 -13.06
N ARG A 33 -6.62 -5.05 -13.06
CA ARG A 33 -7.79 -4.19 -13.20
C ARG A 33 -7.87 -3.17 -12.07
N LEU A 34 -7.63 -3.61 -10.83
CA LEU A 34 -7.68 -2.72 -9.67
C LEU A 34 -6.56 -1.70 -9.69
N VAL A 35 -5.37 -2.09 -10.14
CA VAL A 35 -4.24 -1.16 -10.32
C VAL A 35 -4.59 -0.10 -11.37
N ASP A 36 -5.20 -0.53 -12.48
CA ASP A 36 -5.62 0.41 -13.53
C ASP A 36 -6.67 1.39 -13.02
N GLU A 37 -7.62 0.91 -12.22
CA GLU A 37 -8.62 1.77 -11.59
C GLU A 37 -7.97 2.77 -10.63
N LEU A 38 -6.99 2.31 -9.85
CA LEU A 38 -6.25 3.17 -8.92
C LEU A 38 -5.50 4.26 -9.68
N MET A 39 -4.82 3.91 -10.77
CA MET A 39 -4.08 4.90 -11.58
C MET A 39 -5.04 5.93 -12.19
N ALA A 40 -6.19 5.47 -12.69
CA ALA A 40 -7.21 6.39 -13.22
C ALA A 40 -7.73 7.32 -12.13
N ALA A 41 -7.99 6.81 -10.93
CA ALA A 41 -8.44 7.62 -9.80
C ALA A 41 -7.40 8.66 -9.39
N ARG A 42 -6.11 8.29 -9.39
CA ARG A 42 -5.02 9.23 -9.09
C ARG A 42 -4.92 10.34 -10.13
N ARG A 43 -5.12 10.01 -11.40
CA ARG A 43 -5.17 11.04 -12.46
C ARG A 43 -6.34 11.99 -12.25
N ALA A 44 -7.51 11.46 -11.83
CA ALA A 44 -8.67 12.29 -11.54
C ALA A 44 -8.41 13.24 -10.36
N VAL A 45 -7.72 12.77 -9.32
CA VAL A 45 -7.31 13.62 -8.18
C VAL A 45 -6.41 14.75 -8.66
N ARG A 46 -5.39 14.45 -9.47
CA ARG A 46 -4.48 15.48 -9.98
C ARG A 46 -5.22 16.52 -10.83
N ALA A 47 -6.14 16.06 -11.69
CA ALA A 47 -6.93 16.96 -12.51
C ALA A 47 -7.82 17.86 -11.66
N ALA A 48 -8.46 17.30 -10.63
CA ALA A 48 -9.32 18.07 -9.71
C ALA A 48 -8.52 19.11 -8.94
N LEU A 49 -7.29 18.79 -8.54
CA LEU A 49 -6.42 19.76 -7.85
C LEU A 49 -6.04 20.91 -8.78
N ARG A 50 -5.71 20.60 -10.04
CA ARG A 50 -5.37 21.65 -11.02
C ARG A 50 -6.54 22.56 -11.34
N SER A 51 -7.76 22.01 -11.40
CA SER A 51 -8.97 22.77 -11.71
C SER A 51 -9.65 23.37 -10.47
N GLU A 52 -9.09 23.10 -9.29
CA GLU A 52 -9.64 23.61 -8.02
C GLU A 52 -11.10 23.25 -7.84
N ASP A 53 -11.45 21.99 -8.17
CA ASP A 53 -12.81 21.46 -8.09
C ASP A 53 -12.93 20.54 -6.86
N PRO A 54 -13.48 21.02 -5.74
CA PRO A 54 -13.55 20.22 -4.51
C PRO A 54 -14.47 19.00 -4.63
N GLY A 55 -15.52 19.09 -5.44
CA GLY A 55 -16.42 17.93 -5.65
C GLY A 55 -15.73 16.82 -6.42
N ALA A 56 -15.02 17.18 -7.50
CA ALA A 56 -14.25 16.22 -8.28
C ALA A 56 -13.11 15.64 -7.44
N LEU A 57 -12.49 16.44 -6.57
CA LEU A 57 -11.41 15.99 -5.70
C LEU A 57 -11.94 14.94 -4.70
N ALA A 58 -13.06 15.20 -4.06
CA ALA A 58 -13.68 14.28 -3.11
C ALA A 58 -14.02 12.95 -3.79
N LEU A 59 -14.58 13.01 -4.99
CA LEU A 59 -14.90 11.81 -5.77
C LEU A 59 -13.65 11.02 -6.14
N GLY A 60 -12.60 11.71 -6.60
CA GLY A 60 -11.34 11.07 -6.94
C GLY A 60 -10.71 10.38 -5.75
N ARG A 61 -10.70 11.01 -4.58
CA ARG A 61 -10.17 10.42 -3.35
C ARG A 61 -10.98 9.21 -2.90
N SER A 62 -12.30 9.24 -3.03
CA SER A 62 -13.16 8.08 -2.76
C SER A 62 -12.80 6.91 -3.66
N ARG A 63 -12.54 7.17 -4.94
CA ARG A 63 -12.14 6.13 -5.89
C ARG A 63 -10.78 5.54 -5.55
N VAL A 64 -9.82 6.36 -5.11
CA VAL A 64 -8.52 5.88 -4.64
C VAL A 64 -8.70 4.96 -3.44
N GLN A 65 -9.51 5.39 -2.46
CA GLN A 65 -9.78 4.61 -1.26
C GLN A 65 -10.41 3.25 -1.61
N ALA A 66 -11.42 3.25 -2.46
CA ALA A 66 -12.10 2.02 -2.87
C ALA A 66 -11.16 1.03 -3.58
N ALA A 67 -10.32 1.54 -4.49
CA ALA A 67 -9.36 0.70 -5.20
C ALA A 67 -8.32 0.10 -4.26
N LYS A 68 -7.81 0.90 -3.33
CA LYS A 68 -6.83 0.42 -2.35
C LYS A 68 -7.42 -0.59 -1.38
N GLU A 69 -8.66 -0.41 -0.95
CA GLU A 69 -9.34 -1.40 -0.12
C GLU A 69 -9.54 -2.70 -0.87
N ALA A 70 -9.96 -2.63 -2.13
CA ALA A 70 -10.15 -3.82 -2.96
C ALA A 70 -8.83 -4.56 -3.21
N LEU A 71 -7.72 -3.83 -3.31
CA LEU A 71 -6.38 -4.43 -3.42
C LEU A 71 -5.89 -5.04 -2.10
N GLY A 72 -6.51 -4.73 -0.97
CA GLY A 72 -6.08 -5.18 0.33
C GLY A 72 -5.05 -4.27 0.99
N GLU A 73 -4.75 -3.13 0.40
CA GLU A 73 -3.75 -2.19 0.90
C GLU A 73 -4.29 -1.23 1.94
N ARG A 74 -5.59 -1.13 2.10
CA ARG A 74 -6.29 -0.33 3.10
C ARG A 74 -7.49 -1.10 3.64
N GLY A 75 -8.09 -0.58 4.71
CA GLY A 75 -9.21 -1.21 5.37
C GLY A 75 -8.79 -2.42 6.19
N GLU A 76 -9.64 -3.40 6.32
CA GLU A 76 -9.34 -4.62 7.06
C GLU A 76 -8.11 -5.33 6.46
N PRO A 77 -7.20 -5.83 7.31
CA PRO A 77 -6.08 -6.63 6.79
C PRO A 77 -6.60 -7.85 6.04
N TRP A 78 -5.89 -8.23 4.96
CA TRP A 78 -6.28 -9.39 4.17
C TRP A 78 -5.91 -10.73 4.82
N TRP A 79 -5.08 -10.73 5.86
CA TRP A 79 -4.72 -11.94 6.59
C TRP A 79 -5.72 -12.18 7.73
N SER A 80 -5.80 -13.43 8.19
CA SER A 80 -6.79 -13.84 9.19
C SER A 80 -6.18 -14.55 10.42
N ASP A 81 -4.86 -14.42 10.62
CA ASP A 81 -4.17 -15.08 11.71
C ASP A 81 -4.10 -14.23 12.98
N GLY A 82 -4.77 -13.08 13.00
CA GLY A 82 -4.80 -12.20 14.17
C GLY A 82 -3.62 -11.27 14.30
N ALA A 83 -2.66 -11.29 13.36
CA ALA A 83 -1.53 -10.38 13.42
C ALA A 83 -1.99 -8.93 13.29
N PRO A 84 -1.41 -8.00 14.06
CA PRO A 84 -1.84 -6.60 14.03
C PRO A 84 -1.48 -5.92 12.70
N ASP A 85 -2.22 -4.87 12.38
CA ASP A 85 -1.95 -4.03 11.22
C ASP A 85 -0.88 -3.01 11.59
N LEU A 86 0.29 -3.12 10.96
CA LEU A 86 1.42 -2.23 11.20
C LEU A 86 1.61 -1.21 10.07
N ASN A 87 0.56 -1.00 9.27
CA ASN A 87 0.62 -0.08 8.13
C ASN A 87 1.06 1.31 8.57
N ARG A 88 2.01 1.90 7.88
CA ARG A 88 2.63 3.21 8.11
C ARG A 88 3.58 3.28 9.30
N ARG A 89 3.73 2.21 10.07
CA ARG A 89 4.69 2.18 11.18
C ARG A 89 6.11 2.24 10.65
N PRO A 90 7.03 2.98 11.31
CA PRO A 90 8.44 2.89 10.96
C PRO A 90 8.93 1.45 11.09
N VAL A 91 9.64 0.96 10.08
CA VAL A 91 10.11 -0.43 10.10
C VAL A 91 11.09 -0.69 11.26
N ALA A 92 11.85 0.34 11.65
CA ALA A 92 12.80 0.24 12.77
C ALA A 92 12.11 0.03 14.12
N ASP A 93 10.82 0.39 14.23
CA ASP A 93 10.02 0.22 15.45
C ASP A 93 9.04 -0.95 15.33
N SER A 94 9.33 -1.91 14.47
CA SER A 94 8.44 -3.03 14.19
C SER A 94 9.14 -4.37 14.42
N PRO A 95 8.39 -5.48 14.42
CA PRO A 95 9.00 -6.81 14.49
C PRO A 95 9.96 -7.12 13.34
N TYR A 96 9.95 -6.33 12.28
CA TYR A 96 10.83 -6.52 11.12
C TYR A 96 12.15 -5.74 11.24
N ALA A 97 12.42 -5.08 12.36
CA ALA A 97 13.59 -4.21 12.52
C ALA A 97 14.90 -4.95 12.25
N ARG A 98 15.06 -6.18 12.77
CA ARG A 98 16.27 -6.96 12.56
C ARG A 98 16.45 -7.33 11.09
N TRP A 99 15.40 -7.80 10.44
CA TRP A 99 15.41 -8.10 9.00
C TRP A 99 15.79 -6.85 8.20
N TRP A 100 15.20 -5.70 8.55
CA TRP A 100 15.46 -4.45 7.84
C TRP A 100 16.93 -4.03 7.91
N ARG A 101 17.56 -4.17 9.10
CA ARG A 101 18.98 -3.85 9.25
C ARG A 101 19.85 -4.74 8.36
N ARG A 102 19.52 -6.02 8.25
CA ARG A 102 20.23 -6.93 7.36
C ARG A 102 20.05 -6.56 5.90
N GLU A 103 18.82 -6.20 5.53
CA GLU A 103 18.49 -5.82 4.16
C GLU A 103 19.24 -4.57 3.72
N ARG A 104 19.46 -3.63 4.62
CA ARG A 104 20.24 -2.42 4.34
C ARG A 104 21.74 -2.64 4.41
N GLY A 105 22.20 -3.79 4.88
CA GLY A 105 23.62 -4.06 5.07
C GLY A 105 24.22 -3.37 6.30
N ASP A 106 23.39 -2.92 7.25
CA ASP A 106 23.83 -2.25 8.48
C ASP A 106 24.27 -3.22 9.56
N GLU A 107 23.96 -4.50 9.41
CA GLU A 107 24.26 -5.50 10.42
C GLU A 107 25.59 -6.15 10.11
N THR A 108 26.49 -6.11 11.07
CA THR A 108 27.83 -6.69 10.96
C THR A 108 27.95 -7.92 11.82
#